data_bbae58a5ead7ba269b9fc36a6a60a9b7
#
_entry.id   bbae58a5ead7ba269b9fc36a6a60a9b7
#
_cell.length_a   1.000
_cell.length_b   1.000
_cell.length_c   1.000
_cell.angle_alpha   90.00
_cell.angle_beta   90.00
_cell.angle_gamma   90.00
#
_symmetry.space_group_name_H-M   'P 1'
#
loop_
_entity.id
_entity.type
_entity.pdbx_description
1 polymer ?
#
loop_
_entity_poly.entity_id
_entity_poly.type
_entity_poly.pdbx_seq_one_letter_code
_entity_poly.pdbx_strand_id
1 'polypeptide(L)' 'MSNQENIFYEKQGDTNFSITKGIFYIPDLKAKMSAFRVMKHTNYSKPIVEYCFEKVKAEIVLKDLMKK' A
#
# COMPACT_ATOMS: atom_id res chain seq x y z
N MET A 1 14.26 -8.59 12.64
CA MET A 1 12.84 -8.41 12.95
C MET A 1 12.20 -7.50 11.93
N SER A 2 10.97 -7.82 11.57
CA SER A 2 10.24 -7.00 10.61
C SER A 2 9.60 -5.81 11.31
N ASN A 3 9.77 -4.61 10.73
CA ASN A 3 9.09 -3.41 11.20
C ASN A 3 7.80 -3.17 10.45
N GLN A 4 7.34 -4.17 9.71
CA GLN A 4 6.15 -4.03 8.87
C GLN A 4 4.96 -4.69 9.54
N GLU A 5 3.81 -4.05 9.41
CA GLU A 5 2.56 -4.55 9.96
C GLU A 5 1.46 -4.37 8.94
N ASN A 6 0.77 -5.45 8.61
CA ASN A 6 -0.40 -5.36 7.73
C ASN A 6 -1.57 -4.80 8.52
N ILE A 7 -2.06 -3.64 8.11
CA ILE A 7 -3.20 -3.00 8.75
C ILE A 7 -4.49 -3.41 8.08
N PHE A 8 -4.43 -3.66 6.78
CA PHE A 8 -5.60 -4.01 6.00
C PHE A 8 -5.20 -4.97 4.88
N TYR A 9 -6.04 -5.96 4.64
CA TYR A 9 -5.86 -6.87 3.52
C TYR A 9 -7.22 -7.32 3.03
N GLU A 10 -7.43 -7.24 1.73
CA GLU A 10 -8.65 -7.75 1.12
C GLU A 10 -8.32 -8.33 -0.24
N LYS A 11 -8.91 -9.48 -0.54
CA LYS A 11 -8.77 -10.13 -1.83
C LYS A 11 -10.11 -10.09 -2.55
N GLN A 12 -10.11 -9.56 -3.77
CA GLN A 12 -11.30 -9.54 -4.63
C GLN A 12 -10.96 -10.23 -5.94
N GLY A 13 -11.43 -11.47 -6.09
CA GLY A 13 -11.06 -12.27 -7.25
C GLY A 13 -9.57 -12.51 -7.31
N ASP A 14 -8.92 -12.09 -8.39
CA ASP A 14 -7.48 -12.23 -8.58
C ASP A 14 -6.69 -11.01 -8.11
N THR A 15 -7.38 -10.04 -7.49
CA THR A 15 -6.76 -8.79 -7.07
C THR A 15 -6.62 -8.76 -5.56
N ASN A 16 -5.42 -8.42 -5.09
CA ASN A 16 -5.14 -8.27 -3.68
C ASN A 16 -4.94 -6.78 -3.37
N PHE A 17 -5.60 -6.30 -2.33
CA PHE A 17 -5.46 -4.93 -1.84
C PHE A 17 -4.89 -4.98 -0.42
N SER A 18 -3.93 -4.13 -0.14
CA SER A 18 -3.35 -4.12 1.20
C SER A 18 -2.84 -2.75 1.61
N ILE A 19 -2.81 -2.52 2.92
CA ILE A 19 -2.13 -1.38 3.52
C ILE A 19 -1.15 -1.95 4.53
N THR A 20 0.12 -1.64 4.38
CA THR A 20 1.18 -2.10 5.27
C THR A 20 1.87 -0.89 5.89
N LYS A 21 1.94 -0.86 7.22
CA LYS A 21 2.68 0.17 7.93
C LYS A 21 4.10 -0.32 8.18
N GLY A 22 5.07 0.55 7.92
CA GLY A 22 6.46 0.18 8.14
C GLY A 22 7.40 1.27 7.70
N ILE A 23 8.69 0.93 7.64
CA ILE A 23 9.72 1.83 7.15
C ILE A 23 10.06 1.39 5.73
N PHE A 24 9.84 2.28 4.77
CA PHE A 24 10.06 2.00 3.36
C PHE A 24 10.95 3.04 2.73
N TYR A 25 11.72 2.60 1.73
CA TYR A 25 12.43 3.54 0.88
C TYR A 25 11.44 4.18 -0.08
N ILE A 26 11.34 5.51 -0.01
CA ILE A 26 10.41 6.27 -0.85
C ILE A 26 11.22 6.97 -1.93
N PRO A 27 11.10 6.51 -3.18
CA PRO A 27 11.96 7.05 -4.27
C PRO A 27 11.82 8.55 -4.47
N ASP A 28 10.60 9.09 -4.32
CA ASP A 28 10.37 10.53 -4.50
C ASP A 28 11.14 11.37 -3.51
N LEU A 29 11.38 10.84 -2.31
CA LEU A 29 12.10 11.53 -1.24
C LEU A 29 13.54 11.04 -1.13
N LYS A 30 13.89 9.96 -1.84
CA LYS A 30 15.21 9.34 -1.79
C LYS A 30 15.66 9.04 -0.37
N ALA A 31 14.72 8.57 0.45
CA ALA A 31 15.00 8.30 1.86
C ALA A 31 14.08 7.22 2.38
N LYS A 32 14.53 6.54 3.43
CA LYS A 32 13.68 5.60 4.16
C LYS A 32 12.87 6.36 5.20
N MET A 33 11.57 6.13 5.23
CA MET A 33 10.69 6.82 6.15
C MET A 33 9.58 5.91 6.62
N SER A 34 9.06 6.18 7.80
CA SER A 34 7.88 5.51 8.31
C SER A 34 6.68 5.96 7.45
N ALA A 35 5.97 5.01 6.89
CA ALA A 35 4.88 5.30 5.97
C ALA A 35 3.89 4.14 5.91
N PHE A 36 2.78 4.39 5.23
CA PHE A 36 1.78 3.36 4.91
C PHE A 36 1.89 3.05 3.43
N ARG A 37 2.17 1.79 3.11
CA ARG A 37 2.25 1.36 1.72
C ARG A 37 0.91 0.77 1.30
N VAL A 38 0.25 1.45 0.36
CA VAL A 38 -0.98 0.96 -0.25
C VAL A 38 -0.61 0.21 -1.51
N MET A 39 -1.08 -1.03 -1.62
CA MET A 39 -0.72 -1.86 -2.75
C MET A 39 -1.96 -2.53 -3.35
N LYS A 40 -2.02 -2.52 -4.68
CA LYS A 40 -2.97 -3.29 -5.46
C LYS A 40 -2.17 -4.24 -6.34
N HIS A 41 -2.36 -5.53 -6.17
CA HIS A 41 -1.63 -6.54 -6.91
C HIS A 41 -2.59 -7.46 -7.64
N THR A 42 -2.39 -7.61 -8.96
CA THR A 42 -3.15 -8.55 -9.77
C THR A 42 -2.20 -9.51 -10.45
N ASN A 43 -2.75 -10.64 -10.92
CA ASN A 43 -1.94 -11.61 -11.65
C ASN A 43 -1.65 -11.19 -13.09
N TYR A 44 -2.28 -10.12 -13.56
CA TYR A 44 -2.24 -9.75 -14.97
C TYR A 44 -1.46 -8.47 -15.25
N SER A 45 -1.10 -7.73 -14.25
CA SER A 45 -0.41 -6.47 -14.45
C SER A 45 0.57 -6.19 -13.31
N LYS A 46 1.40 -5.17 -13.50
CA LYS A 46 2.35 -4.78 -12.48
C LYS A 46 1.62 -4.25 -11.25
N PRO A 47 2.14 -4.52 -10.05
CA PRO A 47 1.53 -3.98 -8.84
C PRO A 47 1.52 -2.45 -8.85
N ILE A 48 0.44 -1.88 -8.32
CA ILE A 48 0.37 -0.45 -8.08
C ILE A 48 0.72 -0.24 -6.62
N VAL A 49 1.72 0.60 -6.38
CA VAL A 49 2.20 0.87 -5.03
C VAL A 49 2.21 2.36 -4.80
N GLU A 50 1.61 2.80 -3.68
CA GLU A 50 1.63 4.19 -3.28
C GLU A 50 1.97 4.29 -1.81
N TYR A 51 2.68 5.36 -1.44
CA TYR A 51 3.09 5.59 -0.06
C TYR A 51 2.35 6.79 0.48
N CYS A 52 1.77 6.62 1.66
CA CYS A 52 1.06 7.69 2.36
C CYS A 52 1.65 7.85 3.76
N PHE A 53 1.58 9.05 4.30
CA PHE A 53 2.13 9.31 5.63
C PHE A 53 1.06 9.36 6.71
N GLU A 54 -0.21 9.22 6.32
CA GLU A 54 -1.32 9.19 7.25
C GLU A 54 -2.23 8.01 6.91
N LYS A 55 -2.74 7.36 7.95
CA LYS A 55 -3.62 6.20 7.76
C LYS A 55 -4.88 6.56 6.99
N VAL A 56 -5.46 7.73 7.29
CA VAL A 56 -6.68 8.19 6.62
C VAL A 56 -6.45 8.34 5.12
N LYS A 57 -5.32 8.92 4.75
CA LYS A 57 -4.98 9.07 3.33
C LYS A 57 -4.77 7.74 2.66
N ALA A 58 -4.13 6.80 3.36
CA ALA A 58 -3.93 5.45 2.81
C ALA A 58 -5.27 4.78 2.54
N GLU A 59 -6.23 4.93 3.45
CA GLU A 59 -7.55 4.36 3.27
C GLU A 59 -8.28 4.98 2.08
N ILE A 60 -8.14 6.29 1.88
CA ILE A 60 -8.75 6.97 0.74
C ILE A 60 -8.16 6.46 -0.57
N VAL A 61 -6.83 6.34 -0.63
CA VAL A 61 -6.15 5.83 -1.82
C VAL A 61 -6.60 4.40 -2.11
N LEU A 62 -6.69 3.57 -1.07
CA LEU A 62 -7.12 2.19 -1.25
C LEU A 62 -8.53 2.11 -1.81
N LYS A 63 -9.46 2.89 -1.27
CA LYS A 63 -10.83 2.90 -1.77
C LYS A 63 -10.90 3.32 -3.24
N ASP A 64 -10.06 4.28 -3.62
CA ASP A 64 -9.97 4.72 -5.00
C ASP A 64 -9.53 3.58 -5.91
N LEU A 65 -8.52 2.84 -5.49
CA LEU A 65 -8.02 1.71 -6.26
C LEU A 65 -9.06 0.60 -6.36
N MET A 66 -9.86 0.41 -5.31
CA MET A 66 -10.88 -0.63 -5.30
C MET A 66 -12.07 -0.33 -6.20
N LYS A 67 -12.29 0.94 -6.54
CA LYS A 67 -13.40 1.35 -7.41
C LYS A 67 -13.15 1.08 -8.89
N LYS A 68 -11.93 0.79 -9.27
CA LYS A 68 -11.56 0.65 -10.69
C LYS A 68 -11.46 -0.79 -11.14
#